data_3e2c310ccd3811a05056d7202c55bd0a
#
_entry.id   3e2c310ccd3811a05056d7202c55bd0a
#
_cell.length_a   1.000
_cell.length_b   1.000
_cell.length_c   1.000
_cell.angle_alpha   90.00
_cell.angle_beta   90.00
_cell.angle_gamma   90.00
#
_symmetry.space_group_name_H-M   'P 1'
#
loop_
_entity.id
_entity.type
_entity.pdbx_description
1 polymer ?
#
loop_
_entity_poly.entity_id
_entity_poly.type
_entity_poly.pdbx_seq_one_letter_code
_entity_poly.pdbx_strand_id
1 'polypeptide(L)'
;PVDPTNPLSIRAMIRAVDAGSSCIIFPEGRITTTGSLMKVYEGPAVIAERTKAALLPVRIDGVEFTPFSRLAGKVRRRLFPRIHVRILPPRLLTAPEGVHGRARRAALRRALGDEMVKSMFAAARIDTTLFDALIDARVQHGGGHVIADDLEMRPLTYGGLIAASYALGGALARRTRAGERVGVLLPTSRASLVTF
;
A
#
# COMPACT_ATOMS: atom_id res chain seq x y z
N PRO A 1 -8.43 -13.11 -21.07
CA PRO A 1 -8.18 -11.71 -20.75
C PRO A 1 -9.33 -10.86 -21.30
N VAL A 2 -9.80 -9.92 -20.49
CA VAL A 2 -10.96 -9.08 -20.81
C VAL A 2 -10.44 -7.65 -20.93
N ASP A 3 -10.83 -6.95 -22.00
CA ASP A 3 -10.43 -5.55 -22.20
C ASP A 3 -11.17 -4.65 -21.21
N PRO A 4 -10.46 -3.96 -20.26
CA PRO A 4 -11.09 -3.13 -19.25
C PRO A 4 -11.73 -1.85 -19.82
N THR A 5 -11.41 -1.48 -21.06
CA THR A 5 -11.95 -0.27 -21.72
C THR A 5 -13.26 -0.56 -22.45
N ASN A 6 -13.58 -1.84 -22.70
CA ASN A 6 -14.78 -2.23 -23.43
C ASN A 6 -15.96 -2.46 -22.46
N PRO A 7 -17.07 -1.70 -22.55
CA PRO A 7 -18.26 -1.88 -21.73
C PRO A 7 -18.90 -3.28 -21.84
N LEU A 8 -18.71 -3.98 -22.95
CA LEU A 8 -19.19 -5.34 -23.13
C LEU A 8 -18.44 -6.34 -22.24
N SER A 9 -17.22 -6.03 -21.86
CA SER A 9 -16.41 -6.84 -20.97
C SER A 9 -17.04 -6.99 -19.57
N ILE A 10 -17.62 -5.92 -19.02
CA ILE A 10 -18.33 -5.97 -17.74
C ILE A 10 -19.53 -6.89 -17.82
N ARG A 11 -20.30 -6.82 -18.91
CA ARG A 11 -21.46 -7.70 -19.13
C ARG A 11 -21.06 -9.17 -19.26
N ALA A 12 -19.93 -9.43 -19.94
CA ALA A 12 -19.41 -10.79 -20.07
C ALA A 12 -18.96 -11.35 -18.70
N MET A 13 -18.29 -10.55 -17.89
CA MET A 13 -17.90 -10.94 -16.53
C MET A 13 -19.10 -11.18 -15.62
N ILE A 14 -20.14 -10.34 -15.66
CA ILE A 14 -21.37 -10.55 -14.91
C ILE A 14 -21.98 -11.91 -15.29
N ARG A 15 -22.13 -12.20 -16.58
CA ARG A 15 -22.67 -13.49 -17.05
C ARG A 15 -21.83 -14.69 -16.60
N ALA A 16 -20.49 -14.56 -16.63
CA ALA A 16 -19.61 -15.62 -16.16
C ALA A 16 -19.76 -15.88 -14.65
N VAL A 17 -19.85 -14.82 -13.85
CA VAL A 17 -20.04 -14.95 -12.40
C VAL A 17 -21.44 -15.52 -12.07
N ASP A 18 -22.49 -15.06 -12.75
CA ASP A 18 -23.85 -15.59 -12.60
C ASP A 18 -23.94 -17.08 -12.99
N ALA A 19 -23.08 -17.52 -13.92
CA ALA A 19 -22.91 -18.93 -14.31
C ALA A 19 -22.01 -19.73 -13.34
N GLY A 20 -21.60 -19.18 -12.20
CA GLY A 20 -20.80 -19.85 -11.17
C GLY A 20 -19.29 -19.77 -11.37
N SER A 21 -18.79 -18.99 -12.34
CA SER A 21 -17.36 -18.82 -12.55
C SER A 21 -16.76 -17.80 -11.58
N SER A 22 -15.52 -18.05 -11.09
CA SER A 22 -14.75 -17.07 -10.34
C SER A 22 -14.00 -16.14 -11.30
N CYS A 23 -13.96 -14.84 -10.96
CA CYS A 23 -13.23 -13.84 -11.72
C CYS A 23 -12.12 -13.22 -10.89
N ILE A 24 -10.90 -13.09 -11.46
CA ILE A 24 -9.80 -12.34 -10.86
C ILE A 24 -9.73 -10.98 -11.56
N ILE A 25 -9.78 -9.92 -10.78
CA ILE A 25 -9.79 -8.55 -11.30
C ILE A 25 -8.79 -7.70 -10.50
N PHE A 26 -7.98 -6.93 -11.21
CA PHE A 26 -7.12 -5.92 -10.63
C PHE A 26 -7.86 -4.57 -10.65
N PRO A 27 -8.32 -4.05 -9.50
CA PRO A 27 -9.22 -2.89 -9.49
C PRO A 27 -8.56 -1.59 -9.93
N GLU A 28 -7.22 -1.53 -9.95
CA GLU A 28 -6.44 -0.39 -10.45
C GLU A 28 -6.33 -0.38 -11.99
N GLY A 29 -6.63 -1.49 -12.67
CA GLY A 29 -6.60 -1.64 -14.12
C GLY A 29 -5.22 -1.52 -14.76
N ARG A 30 -4.17 -1.35 -13.98
CA ARG A 30 -2.77 -1.20 -14.45
C ARG A 30 -1.76 -1.57 -13.38
N ILE A 31 -0.52 -1.83 -13.82
CA ILE A 31 0.62 -2.02 -12.91
C ILE A 31 1.00 -0.67 -12.32
N THR A 32 1.20 -0.61 -11.00
CA THR A 32 1.62 0.61 -10.32
C THR A 32 2.97 1.12 -10.81
N THR A 33 3.08 2.44 -10.93
CA THR A 33 4.33 3.15 -11.23
C THR A 33 4.82 3.98 -10.04
N THR A 34 4.05 4.02 -8.96
CA THR A 34 4.34 4.79 -7.74
C THR A 34 4.65 3.91 -6.54
N GLY A 35 4.23 2.63 -6.56
CA GLY A 35 4.28 1.72 -5.43
C GLY A 35 3.13 1.89 -4.44
N SER A 36 2.28 2.90 -4.65
CA SER A 36 1.11 3.18 -3.82
C SER A 36 -0.17 2.74 -4.51
N LEU A 37 -1.25 2.58 -3.73
CA LEU A 37 -2.59 2.34 -4.27
C LEU A 37 -2.98 3.52 -5.16
N MET A 38 -3.33 3.20 -6.39
CA MET A 38 -3.71 4.17 -7.40
C MET A 38 -5.24 4.29 -7.46
N LYS A 39 -5.73 4.92 -8.54
CA LYS A 39 -7.17 5.05 -8.78
C LYS A 39 -7.82 3.67 -8.88
N VAL A 40 -8.82 3.43 -8.04
CA VAL A 40 -9.67 2.24 -8.10
C VAL A 40 -10.84 2.51 -9.04
N TYR A 41 -11.06 1.60 -9.99
CA TYR A 41 -12.17 1.67 -10.95
C TYR A 41 -13.44 1.03 -10.38
N GLU A 42 -14.60 1.50 -10.83
CA GLU A 42 -15.91 1.05 -10.34
C GLU A 42 -16.33 -0.34 -10.83
N GLY A 43 -15.77 -0.78 -11.96
CA GLY A 43 -16.19 -2.02 -12.64
C GLY A 43 -16.25 -3.25 -11.74
N PRO A 44 -15.19 -3.59 -10.98
CA PRO A 44 -15.20 -4.74 -10.08
C PRO A 44 -16.30 -4.66 -9.01
N ALA A 45 -16.53 -3.47 -8.45
CA ALA A 45 -17.54 -3.27 -7.43
C ALA A 45 -18.96 -3.42 -8.00
N VAL A 46 -19.18 -2.93 -9.24
CA VAL A 46 -20.46 -3.09 -9.94
C VAL A 46 -20.74 -4.56 -10.28
N ILE A 47 -19.72 -5.31 -10.69
CA ILE A 47 -19.87 -6.75 -10.95
C ILE A 47 -20.25 -7.48 -9.66
N ALA A 48 -19.47 -7.31 -8.58
CA ALA A 48 -19.72 -7.97 -7.31
C ALA A 48 -21.11 -7.66 -6.75
N GLU A 49 -21.52 -6.39 -6.78
CA GLU A 49 -22.83 -5.96 -6.27
C GLU A 49 -23.99 -6.53 -7.11
N ARG A 50 -23.86 -6.53 -8.45
CA ARG A 50 -24.92 -6.98 -9.34
C ARG A 50 -25.13 -8.49 -9.29
N THR A 51 -24.05 -9.25 -9.16
CA THR A 51 -24.09 -10.72 -9.08
C THR A 51 -24.25 -11.21 -7.64
N LYS A 52 -24.23 -10.31 -6.65
CA LYS A 52 -24.18 -10.65 -5.22
C LYS A 52 -23.01 -11.59 -4.87
N ALA A 53 -21.98 -11.60 -5.69
CA ALA A 53 -20.80 -12.40 -5.46
C ALA A 53 -19.96 -11.85 -4.32
N ALA A 54 -19.41 -12.73 -3.51
CA ALA A 54 -18.47 -12.35 -2.47
C ALA A 54 -17.17 -11.86 -3.09
N LEU A 55 -16.73 -10.66 -2.70
CA LEU A 55 -15.42 -10.12 -3.02
C LEU A 55 -14.40 -10.74 -2.07
N LEU A 56 -13.38 -11.41 -2.63
CA LEU A 56 -12.26 -11.94 -1.88
C LEU A 56 -11.04 -11.04 -2.10
N PRO A 57 -10.69 -10.15 -1.15
CA PRO A 57 -9.52 -9.30 -1.30
C PRO A 57 -8.24 -10.13 -1.20
N VAL A 58 -7.36 -10.00 -2.18
CA VAL A 58 -6.04 -10.65 -2.19
C VAL A 58 -4.97 -9.57 -2.29
N ARG A 59 -4.09 -9.54 -1.33
CA ARG A 59 -2.94 -8.66 -1.30
C ARG A 59 -1.68 -9.42 -1.68
N ILE A 60 -0.91 -8.87 -2.61
CA ILE A 60 0.37 -9.43 -3.05
C ILE A 60 1.43 -8.35 -2.81
N ASP A 61 2.39 -8.65 -1.94
CA ASP A 61 3.51 -7.79 -1.60
C ASP A 61 4.82 -8.42 -2.06
N GLY A 62 5.81 -7.59 -2.43
CA GLY A 62 7.13 -8.05 -2.86
C GLY A 62 7.30 -8.20 -4.38
N VAL A 63 6.21 -8.21 -5.14
CA VAL A 63 6.28 -8.27 -6.62
C VAL A 63 6.89 -7.02 -7.22
N GLU A 64 6.82 -5.90 -6.53
CA GLU A 64 7.43 -4.62 -6.90
C GLU A 64 8.95 -4.67 -6.96
N PHE A 65 9.58 -5.65 -6.30
CA PHE A 65 11.04 -5.84 -6.32
C PHE A 65 11.50 -6.83 -7.40
N THR A 66 10.58 -7.40 -8.17
CA THR A 66 10.93 -8.30 -9.28
C THR A 66 11.55 -7.54 -10.46
N PRO A 67 12.25 -8.24 -11.36
CA PRO A 67 12.76 -7.63 -12.61
C PRO A 67 11.66 -7.03 -13.49
N PHE A 68 10.41 -7.53 -13.37
CA PHE A 68 9.24 -7.07 -14.13
C PHE A 68 8.58 -5.80 -13.56
N SER A 69 9.09 -5.31 -12.43
CA SER A 69 8.57 -4.09 -11.80
C SER A 69 8.74 -2.86 -12.70
N ARG A 70 7.69 -2.03 -12.75
CA ARG A 70 7.73 -0.73 -13.43
C ARG A 70 8.21 0.41 -12.52
N LEU A 71 8.64 0.10 -11.30
CA LEU A 71 9.21 1.06 -10.35
C LEU A 71 10.72 1.27 -10.58
N ALA A 72 11.15 1.37 -11.85
CA ALA A 72 12.55 1.56 -12.20
C ALA A 72 13.15 2.79 -11.49
N GLY A 73 14.31 2.60 -10.85
CA GLY A 73 15.01 3.66 -10.11
C GLY A 73 14.43 3.98 -8.72
N LYS A 74 13.19 3.53 -8.40
CA LYS A 74 12.56 3.78 -7.10
C LYS A 74 12.74 2.64 -6.10
N VAL A 75 12.97 1.42 -6.61
CA VAL A 75 13.15 0.21 -5.79
C VAL A 75 14.33 -0.60 -6.29
N ARG A 76 15.01 -1.30 -5.37
CA ARG A 76 16.08 -2.23 -5.72
C ARG A 76 15.46 -3.53 -6.22
N ARG A 77 15.62 -3.82 -7.51
CA ARG A 77 15.14 -5.07 -8.12
C ARG A 77 16.00 -6.26 -7.69
N ARG A 78 15.37 -7.41 -7.54
CA ARG A 78 15.98 -8.70 -7.20
C ARG A 78 15.44 -9.76 -8.14
N LEU A 79 16.25 -10.76 -8.48
CA LEU A 79 15.80 -11.89 -9.30
C LEU A 79 14.76 -12.74 -8.56
N PHE A 80 14.95 -12.94 -7.26
CA PHE A 80 14.09 -13.75 -6.41
C PHE A 80 13.74 -12.97 -5.13
N PRO A 81 12.86 -11.96 -5.18
CA PRO A 81 12.38 -11.29 -3.98
C PRO A 81 11.42 -12.21 -3.21
N ARG A 82 11.27 -12.00 -1.91
CA ARG A 82 10.19 -12.61 -1.15
C ARG A 82 8.86 -12.04 -1.60
N ILE A 83 7.94 -12.91 -1.99
CA ILE A 83 6.57 -12.55 -2.35
C ILE A 83 5.65 -13.08 -1.26
N HIS A 84 4.82 -12.21 -0.73
CA HIS A 84 3.81 -12.54 0.26
C HIS A 84 2.42 -12.38 -0.36
N VAL A 85 1.63 -13.43 -0.31
CA VAL A 85 0.22 -13.41 -0.74
C VAL A 85 -0.63 -13.56 0.51
N ARG A 86 -1.51 -12.58 0.75
CA ARG A 86 -2.48 -12.61 1.85
C ARG A 86 -3.88 -12.59 1.29
N ILE A 87 -4.67 -13.55 1.71
CA ILE A 87 -6.08 -13.64 1.38
C ILE A 87 -6.86 -13.16 2.61
N LEU A 88 -7.72 -12.17 2.41
CA LEU A 88 -8.53 -11.61 3.48
C LEU A 88 -9.95 -12.20 3.47
N PRO A 89 -10.71 -12.07 4.57
CA PRO A 89 -12.06 -12.56 4.64
C PRO A 89 -12.94 -12.02 3.52
N PRO A 90 -13.85 -12.84 2.96
CA PRO A 90 -14.76 -12.39 1.90
C PRO A 90 -15.68 -11.27 2.38
N ARG A 91 -16.04 -10.37 1.47
CA ARG A 91 -16.91 -9.21 1.71
C ARG A 91 -18.01 -9.15 0.67
N LEU A 92 -19.19 -8.75 1.09
CA LEU A 92 -20.27 -8.37 0.17
C LEU A 92 -20.25 -6.86 -0.01
N LEU A 93 -20.25 -6.40 -1.25
CA LEU A 93 -20.37 -4.99 -1.57
C LEU A 93 -21.83 -4.67 -1.89
N THR A 94 -22.41 -3.74 -1.14
CA THR A 94 -23.76 -3.25 -1.35
C THR A 94 -23.73 -1.73 -1.46
N ALA A 95 -24.49 -1.19 -2.42
CA ALA A 95 -24.72 0.25 -2.47
C ALA A 95 -25.75 0.67 -1.41
N PRO A 96 -25.67 1.89 -0.89
CA PRO A 96 -26.69 2.42 -0.01
C PRO A 96 -28.08 2.41 -0.67
N GLU A 97 -29.14 2.20 0.11
CA GLU A 97 -30.51 2.25 -0.36
C GLU A 97 -30.88 3.66 -0.87
N GLY A 98 -31.76 3.72 -1.85
CA GLY A 98 -32.22 4.99 -2.42
C GLY A 98 -31.24 5.70 -3.34
N VAL A 99 -30.00 5.16 -3.52
CA VAL A 99 -28.99 5.76 -4.38
C VAL A 99 -28.97 5.08 -5.75
N HIS A 100 -29.13 5.88 -6.83
CA HIS A 100 -29.25 5.37 -8.19
C HIS A 100 -28.22 5.97 -9.16
N GLY A 101 -28.07 5.39 -10.34
CA GLY A 101 -27.31 5.92 -11.45
C GLY A 101 -25.83 6.16 -11.12
N ARG A 102 -25.35 7.37 -11.41
CA ARG A 102 -23.94 7.77 -11.22
C ARG A 102 -23.55 7.79 -9.73
N ALA A 103 -24.46 8.22 -8.86
CA ALA A 103 -24.20 8.26 -7.41
C ALA A 103 -24.00 6.85 -6.82
N ARG A 104 -24.82 5.86 -7.27
CA ARG A 104 -24.67 4.46 -6.88
C ARG A 104 -23.30 3.90 -7.26
N ARG A 105 -22.85 4.14 -8.51
CA ARG A 105 -21.53 3.69 -8.96
C ARG A 105 -20.40 4.36 -8.16
N ALA A 106 -20.53 5.66 -7.87
CA ALA A 106 -19.54 6.37 -7.05
C ALA A 106 -19.46 5.82 -5.63
N ALA A 107 -20.59 5.43 -5.02
CA ALA A 107 -20.65 4.80 -3.69
C ALA A 107 -19.96 3.42 -3.72
N LEU A 108 -20.26 2.58 -4.71
CA LEU A 108 -19.64 1.27 -4.88
C LEU A 108 -18.12 1.37 -5.09
N ARG A 109 -17.67 2.32 -5.91
CA ARG A 109 -16.23 2.59 -6.10
C ARG A 109 -15.57 3.00 -4.79
N ARG A 110 -16.21 3.83 -3.97
CA ARG A 110 -15.71 4.26 -2.67
C ARG A 110 -15.61 3.08 -1.72
N ALA A 111 -16.68 2.26 -1.62
CA ALA A 111 -16.69 1.06 -0.79
C ALA A 111 -15.57 0.07 -1.19
N LEU A 112 -15.34 -0.14 -2.50
CA LEU A 112 -14.23 -0.96 -2.96
C LEU A 112 -12.88 -0.34 -2.60
N GLY A 113 -12.72 0.97 -2.75
CA GLY A 113 -11.51 1.71 -2.35
C GLY A 113 -11.22 1.54 -0.86
N ASP A 114 -12.23 1.63 -0.01
CA ASP A 114 -12.11 1.44 1.43
C ASP A 114 -11.68 0.00 1.77
N GLU A 115 -12.21 -1.02 1.07
CA GLU A 115 -11.75 -2.41 1.25
C GLU A 115 -10.29 -2.60 0.78
N MET A 116 -9.87 -1.92 -0.28
CA MET A 116 -8.46 -1.95 -0.71
C MET A 116 -7.53 -1.31 0.33
N VAL A 117 -7.93 -0.18 0.91
CA VAL A 117 -7.18 0.48 1.99
C VAL A 117 -7.14 -0.41 3.24
N LYS A 118 -8.26 -1.00 3.66
CA LYS A 118 -8.29 -1.96 4.78
C LYS A 118 -7.37 -3.15 4.53
N SER A 119 -7.30 -3.64 3.29
CA SER A 119 -6.40 -4.74 2.93
C SER A 119 -4.93 -4.36 3.08
N MET A 120 -4.57 -3.11 2.79
CA MET A 120 -3.21 -2.60 3.03
C MET A 120 -2.87 -2.57 4.52
N PHE A 121 -3.78 -2.08 5.36
CA PHE A 121 -3.58 -2.06 6.82
C PHE A 121 -3.51 -3.47 7.41
N ALA A 122 -4.40 -4.38 6.99
CA ALA A 122 -4.38 -5.76 7.46
C ALA A 122 -3.11 -6.52 7.04
N ALA A 123 -2.45 -6.08 5.97
CA ALA A 123 -1.17 -6.62 5.54
C ALA A 123 0.03 -5.93 6.21
N ALA A 124 -0.15 -4.75 6.77
CA ALA A 124 0.92 -4.01 7.42
C ALA A 124 1.39 -4.72 8.70
N ARG A 125 2.69 -4.68 8.94
CA ARG A 125 3.30 -5.17 10.20
C ARG A 125 3.20 -4.03 11.23
N ILE A 126 2.11 -4.00 11.98
CA ILE A 126 1.85 -2.99 13.03
C ILE A 126 2.47 -3.35 14.39
N ASP A 127 3.03 -4.53 14.51
CA ASP A 127 3.69 -5.09 15.70
C ASP A 127 5.20 -4.80 15.75
N THR A 128 5.70 -4.03 14.77
CA THR A 128 7.11 -3.63 14.70
C THR A 128 7.30 -2.17 15.07
N THR A 129 8.47 -1.84 15.62
CA THR A 129 8.83 -0.43 15.86
C THR A 129 9.12 0.29 14.53
N LEU A 130 9.04 1.62 14.53
CA LEU A 130 9.45 2.42 13.37
C LEU A 130 10.92 2.18 13.02
N PHE A 131 11.75 1.93 14.04
CA PHE A 131 13.17 1.64 13.83
C PHE A 131 13.39 0.29 13.13
N ASP A 132 12.66 -0.76 13.51
CA ASP A 132 12.72 -2.07 12.84
C ASP A 132 12.25 -1.96 11.39
N ALA A 133 11.16 -1.22 11.16
CA ALA A 133 10.69 -0.95 9.79
C ALA A 133 11.73 -0.19 8.94
N LEU A 134 12.49 0.73 9.57
CA LEU A 134 13.59 1.44 8.91
C LEU A 134 14.75 0.50 8.55
N ILE A 135 15.10 -0.43 9.44
CA ILE A 135 16.12 -1.47 9.16
C ILE A 135 15.68 -2.36 8.00
N ASP A 136 14.43 -2.82 8.01
CA ASP A 136 13.86 -3.63 6.92
C ASP A 136 13.88 -2.86 5.58
N ALA A 137 13.50 -1.59 5.60
CA ALA A 137 13.55 -0.72 4.43
C ALA A 137 14.98 -0.54 3.89
N ARG A 138 15.97 -0.36 4.79
CA ARG A 138 17.39 -0.32 4.39
C ARG A 138 17.83 -1.61 3.69
N VAL A 139 17.44 -2.78 4.22
CA VAL A 139 17.75 -4.08 3.58
C VAL A 139 17.12 -4.15 2.20
N GLN A 140 15.93 -3.61 2.05
CA GLN A 140 15.13 -3.68 0.83
C GLN A 140 15.62 -2.71 -0.25
N HIS A 141 15.91 -1.45 0.10
CA HIS A 141 16.25 -0.38 -0.83
C HIS A 141 17.77 -0.13 -0.95
N GLY A 142 18.52 -0.55 0.07
CA GLY A 142 19.95 -0.30 0.18
C GLY A 142 20.26 0.93 1.06
N GLY A 143 21.37 0.85 1.81
CA GLY A 143 21.75 1.90 2.77
C GLY A 143 22.07 3.27 2.16
N GLY A 144 22.47 3.30 0.89
CA GLY A 144 22.76 4.55 0.15
C GLY A 144 21.54 5.19 -0.51
N HIS A 145 20.34 4.58 -0.43
CA HIS A 145 19.15 5.15 -1.03
C HIS A 145 18.72 6.42 -0.27
N VAL A 146 18.50 7.51 -1.01
CA VAL A 146 18.06 8.80 -0.46
C VAL A 146 16.59 8.73 -0.13
N ILE A 147 16.22 9.10 1.10
CA ILE A 147 14.85 9.05 1.61
C ILE A 147 14.27 10.42 1.96
N ALA A 148 15.12 11.39 2.17
CA ALA A 148 14.72 12.77 2.38
C ALA A 148 15.77 13.70 1.81
N ASP A 149 15.30 14.82 1.28
CA ASP A 149 16.13 15.92 0.82
C ASP A 149 15.64 17.20 1.49
N ASP A 150 16.60 17.99 2.00
CA ASP A 150 16.33 19.26 2.61
C ASP A 150 17.03 20.33 1.76
N LEU A 151 16.34 21.40 1.43
CA LEU A 151 16.84 22.46 0.55
C LEU A 151 18.15 23.09 1.02
N GLU A 152 18.44 22.99 2.32
CA GLU A 152 19.63 23.59 2.94
C GLU A 152 20.71 22.57 3.33
N MET A 153 20.44 21.28 3.19
CA MET A 153 21.30 20.23 3.72
C MET A 153 21.56 19.10 2.70
N ARG A 154 22.57 18.28 2.98
CA ARG A 154 22.87 17.10 2.17
C ARG A 154 21.75 16.07 2.25
N PRO A 155 21.44 15.36 1.14
CA PRO A 155 20.43 14.32 1.14
C PRO A 155 20.62 13.30 2.28
N LEU A 156 19.53 12.89 2.92
CA LEU A 156 19.54 11.89 3.98
C LEU A 156 19.28 10.51 3.37
N THR A 157 20.20 9.58 3.63
CA THR A 157 20.06 8.19 3.20
C THR A 157 19.56 7.29 4.33
N TYR A 158 19.09 6.06 4.02
CA TYR A 158 18.76 5.07 5.05
C TYR A 158 19.91 4.84 6.03
N GLY A 159 21.13 4.69 5.52
CA GLY A 159 22.31 4.50 6.36
C GLY A 159 22.59 5.69 7.26
N GLY A 160 22.46 6.89 6.72
CA GLY A 160 22.65 8.15 7.46
C GLY A 160 21.57 8.33 8.55
N LEU A 161 20.29 8.06 8.22
CA LEU A 161 19.21 8.14 9.19
C LEU A 161 19.41 7.16 10.35
N ILE A 162 19.72 5.89 10.06
CA ILE A 162 19.95 4.86 11.08
C ILE A 162 21.12 5.25 11.99
N ALA A 163 22.26 5.69 11.44
CA ALA A 163 23.41 6.10 12.21
C ALA A 163 23.09 7.29 13.14
N ALA A 164 22.39 8.29 12.61
CA ALA A 164 21.98 9.46 13.38
C ALA A 164 20.97 9.10 14.49
N SER A 165 19.99 8.21 14.20
CA SER A 165 19.01 7.75 15.19
C SER A 165 19.67 6.95 16.32
N TYR A 166 20.66 6.11 16.02
CA TYR A 166 21.45 5.42 17.06
C TYR A 166 22.25 6.40 17.93
N ALA A 167 22.90 7.38 17.32
CA ALA A 167 23.68 8.36 18.05
C ALA A 167 22.78 9.19 18.98
N LEU A 168 21.64 9.68 18.48
CA LEU A 168 20.68 10.45 19.27
C LEU A 168 20.01 9.59 20.35
N GLY A 169 19.55 8.38 20.01
CA GLY A 169 18.95 7.43 20.95
C GLY A 169 19.90 7.08 22.10
N GLY A 170 21.18 6.82 21.78
CA GLY A 170 22.22 6.61 22.80
C GLY A 170 22.48 7.84 23.69
N ALA A 171 22.38 9.05 23.14
CA ALA A 171 22.49 10.28 23.93
C ALA A 171 21.28 10.50 24.85
N LEU A 172 20.07 10.22 24.35
CA LEU A 172 18.82 10.30 25.14
C LEU A 172 18.79 9.24 26.24
N ALA A 173 19.13 8.00 25.94
CA ALA A 173 19.14 6.91 26.93
C ALA A 173 20.04 7.17 28.13
N ARG A 174 21.10 7.98 27.98
CA ARG A 174 21.97 8.40 29.11
C ARG A 174 21.34 9.47 29.98
N ARG A 175 20.28 10.16 29.52
CA ARG A 175 19.68 11.33 30.19
C ARG A 175 18.23 11.07 30.60
N THR A 176 17.63 9.97 30.17
CA THR A 176 16.23 9.63 30.45
C THR A 176 16.14 8.24 31.04
N ARG A 177 15.04 7.96 31.74
CA ARG A 177 14.71 6.63 32.27
C ARG A 177 13.75 5.91 31.34
N ALA A 178 13.72 4.59 31.40
CA ALA A 178 12.75 3.80 30.63
C ALA A 178 11.31 4.23 30.98
N GLY A 179 10.50 4.50 29.96
CA GLY A 179 9.12 4.98 30.11
C GLY A 179 8.96 6.48 30.34
N GLU A 180 10.05 7.23 30.45
CA GLU A 180 9.99 8.68 30.54
C GLU A 180 9.55 9.31 29.22
N ARG A 181 8.70 10.33 29.28
CA ARG A 181 8.23 11.08 28.12
C ARG A 181 9.18 12.21 27.79
N VAL A 182 9.65 12.25 26.55
CA VAL A 182 10.52 13.31 26.03
C VAL A 182 9.71 14.20 25.10
N GLY A 183 9.66 15.49 25.43
CA GLY A 183 9.07 16.50 24.53
C GLY A 183 10.04 16.85 23.41
N VAL A 184 9.57 16.80 22.15
CA VAL A 184 10.35 17.16 20.97
C VAL A 184 9.75 18.42 20.35
N LEU A 185 10.56 19.47 20.24
CA LEU A 185 10.20 20.71 19.56
C LEU A 185 11.24 21.00 18.48
N LEU A 186 10.96 20.60 17.24
CA LEU A 186 11.85 20.76 16.10
C LEU A 186 11.08 21.31 14.90
N PRO A 187 11.72 22.16 14.08
CA PRO A 187 11.15 22.54 12.79
C PRO A 187 11.10 21.33 11.87
N THR A 188 10.31 21.44 10.78
CA THR A 188 10.28 20.42 9.72
C THR A 188 11.64 20.34 9.04
N SER A 189 12.46 19.40 9.42
CA SER A 189 13.86 19.24 9.00
C SER A 189 14.30 17.79 9.09
N ARG A 190 15.49 17.49 8.60
CA ARG A 190 16.13 16.17 8.79
C ARG A 190 16.24 15.75 10.25
N ALA A 191 16.46 16.72 11.14
CA ALA A 191 16.55 16.45 12.58
C ALA A 191 15.24 15.88 13.15
N SER A 192 14.08 16.32 12.65
CA SER A 192 12.80 15.76 13.07
C SER A 192 12.66 14.28 12.66
N LEU A 193 13.10 13.89 11.46
CA LEU A 193 13.10 12.49 11.02
C LEU A 193 14.02 11.60 11.87
N VAL A 194 15.16 12.12 12.31
CA VAL A 194 16.11 11.38 13.15
C VAL A 194 15.55 11.14 14.55
N THR A 195 14.65 12.03 15.03
CA THR A 195 14.13 12.02 16.39
C THR A 195 12.93 11.07 16.55
N PHE A 196 12.21 10.81 15.48
CA PHE A 196 11.11 9.83 15.42
C PHE A 196 11.63 8.42 15.29
#